data_e7b71aa79b66f49d24682a5f8187501a
#
_entry.id   e7b71aa79b66f49d24682a5f8187501a
#
_cell.length_a   1.000
_cell.length_b   1.000
_cell.length_c   1.000
_cell.angle_alpha   90.00
_cell.angle_beta   90.00
_cell.angle_gamma   90.00
#
_symmetry.space_group_name_H-M   'P 1'
#
loop_
_entity.id
_entity.type
_entity.pdbx_description
1 polymer ?
#
loop_
_entity_poly.entity_id
_entity_poly.type
_entity_poly.pdbx_seq_one_letter_code
_entity_poly.pdbx_strand_id
1 'polypeptide(L)'
;EYRNTLVGRLSKGYRQRTGIAQAILHEPDVLVMDEPTIGIDPIQVVETRELISNLGEEHTMLLSSHILPEVSAICKRVLVINDGRIVADDKPDDLSEKLQHAERIEISVRGAEAPAFINAMRDISDVVDARSDQRVSIVQRAEREDFSPFIVDARPNVQASEQIAKTIIENGWGLTNLTPLPMTLEEIFLELTTEENLGE
;
A
#
# COMPACT_ATOMS: atom_id res chain seq x y z
N GLU A 1 18.33 30.80 9.04
CA GLU A 1 19.77 30.47 8.97
C GLU A 1 20.29 30.51 7.53
N TYR A 2 19.54 29.96 6.54
CA TYR A 2 19.98 29.83 5.14
C TYR A 2 19.62 31.03 4.23
N ARG A 3 19.10 32.14 4.76
CA ARG A 3 18.57 33.28 3.99
C ARG A 3 19.55 33.84 2.94
N ASN A 4 20.85 33.81 3.23
CA ASN A 4 21.90 34.31 2.35
C ASN A 4 22.69 33.22 1.61
N THR A 5 22.20 31.98 1.65
CA THR A 5 22.86 30.87 1.00
C THR A 5 22.35 30.73 -0.42
N LEU A 6 23.24 30.54 -1.39
CA LEU A 6 22.85 30.24 -2.76
C LEU A 6 22.06 28.92 -2.82
N VAL A 7 20.96 28.89 -3.56
CA VAL A 7 20.08 27.69 -3.70
C VAL A 7 20.88 26.47 -4.10
N GLY A 8 21.87 26.60 -5.00
CA GLY A 8 22.72 25.49 -5.41
C GLY A 8 23.61 24.89 -4.32
N ARG A 9 23.79 25.58 -3.17
CA ARG A 9 24.57 25.09 -2.02
C ARG A 9 23.67 24.49 -0.91
N LEU A 10 22.35 24.55 -1.08
CA LEU A 10 21.40 23.94 -0.15
C LEU A 10 21.38 22.42 -0.31
N SER A 11 20.96 21.69 0.73
CA SER A 11 20.63 20.28 0.62
C SER A 11 19.53 20.06 -0.41
N LYS A 12 19.39 18.84 -0.91
CA LYS A 12 18.35 18.49 -1.90
C LYS A 12 16.95 18.82 -1.37
N GLY A 13 16.63 18.49 -0.10
CA GLY A 13 15.36 18.80 0.53
C GLY A 13 15.09 20.30 0.65
N TYR A 14 16.08 21.10 1.04
CA TYR A 14 15.91 22.58 1.06
C TYR A 14 15.71 23.15 -0.34
N ARG A 15 16.38 22.62 -1.38
CA ARG A 15 16.14 23.04 -2.76
C ARG A 15 14.72 22.69 -3.20
N GLN A 16 14.24 21.50 -2.86
CA GLN A 16 12.87 21.05 -3.16
C GLN A 16 11.83 21.99 -2.54
N ARG A 17 11.96 22.29 -1.24
CA ARG A 17 11.06 23.22 -0.54
C ARG A 17 11.13 24.64 -1.12
N THR A 18 12.31 25.09 -1.55
CA THR A 18 12.46 26.38 -2.22
C THR A 18 11.70 26.38 -3.56
N GLY A 19 11.75 25.29 -4.32
CA GLY A 19 10.98 25.12 -5.56
C GLY A 19 9.47 25.16 -5.30
N ILE A 20 8.99 24.43 -4.29
CA ILE A 20 7.58 24.45 -3.88
C ILE A 20 7.16 25.88 -3.47
N ALA A 21 7.95 26.53 -2.63
CA ALA A 21 7.68 27.90 -2.20
C ALA A 21 7.62 28.88 -3.39
N GLN A 22 8.48 28.71 -4.39
CA GLN A 22 8.44 29.49 -5.62
C GLN A 22 7.17 29.23 -6.44
N ALA A 23 6.74 27.97 -6.52
CA ALA A 23 5.59 27.56 -7.30
C ALA A 23 4.27 28.12 -6.72
N ILE A 24 4.15 28.24 -5.40
CA ILE A 24 2.94 28.74 -4.73
C ILE A 24 2.91 30.28 -4.57
N LEU A 25 4.01 30.99 -4.85
CA LEU A 25 4.14 32.43 -4.56
C LEU A 25 3.09 33.32 -5.23
N HIS A 26 2.56 32.89 -6.36
CA HIS A 26 1.57 33.61 -7.14
C HIS A 26 0.14 33.02 -7.06
N GLU A 27 -0.09 32.17 -6.06
CA GLU A 27 -1.39 31.55 -5.73
C GLU A 27 -2.06 30.90 -6.98
N PRO A 28 -1.40 29.94 -7.66
CA PRO A 28 -1.93 29.32 -8.86
C PRO A 28 -3.10 28.40 -8.55
N ASP A 29 -4.09 28.32 -9.44
CA ASP A 29 -5.21 27.36 -9.31
C ASP A 29 -4.74 25.91 -9.44
N VAL A 30 -3.67 25.66 -10.19
CA VAL A 30 -3.13 24.31 -10.48
C VAL A 30 -1.63 24.27 -10.20
N LEU A 31 -1.21 23.28 -9.41
CA LEU A 31 0.19 22.97 -9.13
C LEU A 31 0.57 21.63 -9.76
N VAL A 32 1.67 21.62 -10.51
CA VAL A 32 2.26 20.40 -11.07
C VAL A 32 3.60 20.14 -10.40
N MET A 33 3.75 18.97 -9.81
CA MET A 33 4.96 18.54 -9.11
C MET A 33 5.46 17.23 -9.68
N ASP A 34 6.72 17.21 -10.09
CA ASP A 34 7.38 16.04 -10.61
C ASP A 34 8.32 15.48 -9.53
N GLU A 35 8.05 14.25 -9.05
CA GLU A 35 8.84 13.51 -8.06
C GLU A 35 9.24 14.36 -6.81
N PRO A 36 8.30 14.98 -6.08
CA PRO A 36 8.62 15.98 -5.07
C PRO A 36 9.35 15.45 -3.83
N THR A 37 9.38 14.14 -3.62
CA THR A 37 10.01 13.49 -2.46
C THR A 37 11.27 12.71 -2.81
N ILE A 38 11.62 12.65 -4.10
CA ILE A 38 12.74 11.82 -4.56
C ILE A 38 14.10 12.27 -3.98
N GLY A 39 14.79 11.35 -3.30
CA GLY A 39 16.18 11.52 -2.86
C GLY A 39 16.38 12.58 -1.77
N ILE A 40 15.36 12.83 -0.97
CA ILE A 40 15.45 13.54 0.31
C ILE A 40 15.45 12.52 1.46
N ASP A 41 15.85 12.94 2.66
CA ASP A 41 15.91 12.05 3.82
C ASP A 41 14.49 11.71 4.35
N PRO A 42 14.32 10.59 5.08
CA PRO A 42 12.99 10.12 5.51
C PRO A 42 12.21 11.13 6.35
N ILE A 43 12.87 11.94 7.17
CA ILE A 43 12.20 12.96 7.99
C ILE A 43 11.63 14.05 7.07
N GLN A 44 12.43 14.50 6.11
CA GLN A 44 12.01 15.52 5.15
C GLN A 44 10.93 15.00 4.20
N VAL A 45 10.89 13.70 3.91
CA VAL A 45 9.78 13.07 3.15
C VAL A 45 8.46 13.28 3.88
N VAL A 46 8.40 12.97 5.18
CA VAL A 46 7.18 13.17 5.98
C VAL A 46 6.72 14.62 5.97
N GLU A 47 7.64 15.56 6.24
CA GLU A 47 7.34 16.99 6.25
C GLU A 47 6.89 17.52 4.87
N THR A 48 7.48 16.98 3.77
CA THR A 48 7.09 17.38 2.42
C THR A 48 5.72 16.82 2.06
N ARG A 49 5.39 15.59 2.49
CA ARG A 49 4.04 15.02 2.30
C ARG A 49 2.97 15.82 3.02
N GLU A 50 3.20 16.21 4.28
CA GLU A 50 2.29 17.08 5.03
C GLU A 50 2.08 18.42 4.32
N LEU A 51 3.15 19.02 3.82
CA LEU A 51 3.06 20.28 3.06
C LEU A 51 2.22 20.10 1.78
N ILE A 52 2.47 19.04 1.01
CA ILE A 52 1.72 18.73 -0.22
C ILE A 52 0.24 18.47 0.09
N SER A 53 -0.05 17.71 1.14
CA SER A 53 -1.43 17.44 1.57
C SER A 53 -2.19 18.73 1.91
N ASN A 54 -1.56 19.64 2.67
CA ASN A 54 -2.14 20.93 3.03
C ASN A 54 -2.38 21.82 1.80
N LEU A 55 -1.43 21.85 0.86
CA LEU A 55 -1.59 22.59 -0.40
C LEU A 55 -2.72 22.03 -1.27
N GLY A 56 -2.95 20.72 -1.20
CA GLY A 56 -4.03 20.02 -1.92
C GLY A 56 -5.44 20.34 -1.39
N GLU A 57 -5.57 21.06 -0.27
CA GLU A 57 -6.86 21.58 0.21
C GLU A 57 -7.25 22.88 -0.49
N GLU A 58 -6.26 23.67 -0.93
CA GLU A 58 -6.46 25.00 -1.50
C GLU A 58 -6.23 25.03 -3.02
N HIS A 59 -5.45 24.08 -3.56
CA HIS A 59 -5.04 24.03 -4.95
C HIS A 59 -5.42 22.71 -5.62
N THR A 60 -5.67 22.74 -6.93
CA THR A 60 -5.70 21.50 -7.72
C THR A 60 -4.27 21.05 -7.97
N MET A 61 -3.93 19.82 -7.55
CA MET A 61 -2.58 19.30 -7.66
C MET A 61 -2.46 18.13 -8.62
N LEU A 62 -1.44 18.15 -9.47
CA LEU A 62 -1.00 17.03 -10.28
C LEU A 62 0.42 16.63 -9.81
N LEU A 63 0.54 15.40 -9.36
CA LEU A 63 1.76 14.87 -8.76
C LEU A 63 2.23 13.66 -9.55
N SER A 64 3.49 13.60 -9.97
CA SER A 64 4.11 12.35 -10.42
C SER A 64 4.88 11.70 -9.26
N SER A 65 4.83 10.39 -9.15
CA SER A 65 5.70 9.62 -8.26
C SER A 65 5.80 8.17 -8.71
N HIS A 66 6.95 7.55 -8.45
CA HIS A 66 7.15 6.11 -8.56
C HIS A 66 7.10 5.40 -7.19
N ILE A 67 6.89 6.16 -6.12
CA ILE A 67 6.80 5.67 -4.74
C ILE A 67 5.32 5.50 -4.39
N LEU A 68 4.76 4.34 -4.73
CA LEU A 68 3.33 4.06 -4.64
C LEU A 68 2.74 4.21 -3.22
N PRO A 69 3.44 3.85 -2.12
CA PRO A 69 2.95 4.14 -0.76
C PRO A 69 2.75 5.64 -0.48
N GLU A 70 3.55 6.51 -1.10
CA GLU A 70 3.37 7.95 -0.96
C GLU A 70 2.15 8.45 -1.74
N VAL A 71 1.95 7.89 -2.94
CA VAL A 71 0.77 8.17 -3.76
C VAL A 71 -0.51 7.80 -3.01
N SER A 72 -0.57 6.58 -2.43
CA SER A 72 -1.71 6.14 -1.61
C SER A 72 -1.99 7.05 -0.42
N ALA A 73 -0.95 7.60 0.20
CA ALA A 73 -1.10 8.43 1.40
C ALA A 73 -1.55 9.87 1.10
N ILE A 74 -1.29 10.40 -0.09
CA ILE A 74 -1.49 11.82 -0.42
C ILE A 74 -2.60 12.01 -1.46
N CYS A 75 -2.68 11.13 -2.47
CA CYS A 75 -3.51 11.34 -3.65
C CYS A 75 -4.94 10.87 -3.43
N LYS A 76 -5.91 11.72 -3.75
CA LYS A 76 -7.33 11.38 -3.74
C LYS A 76 -7.76 10.60 -5.00
N ARG A 77 -6.96 10.69 -6.08
CA ARG A 77 -7.18 10.03 -7.37
C ARG A 77 -5.85 9.68 -7.99
N VAL A 78 -5.77 8.53 -8.62
CA VAL A 78 -4.56 7.99 -9.24
C VAL A 78 -4.82 7.70 -10.70
N LEU A 79 -3.88 8.11 -11.55
CA LEU A 79 -3.82 7.75 -12.97
C LEU A 79 -2.62 6.82 -13.14
N VAL A 80 -2.86 5.59 -13.56
CA VAL A 80 -1.78 4.66 -13.92
C VAL A 80 -1.54 4.75 -15.42
N ILE A 81 -0.29 5.01 -15.80
CA ILE A 81 0.12 5.13 -17.20
C ILE A 81 1.05 3.97 -17.54
N ASN A 82 0.72 3.21 -18.59
CA ASN A 82 1.55 2.17 -19.16
C ASN A 82 1.62 2.36 -20.68
N ASP A 83 2.79 2.24 -21.28
CA ASP A 83 3.06 2.40 -22.71
C ASP A 83 2.36 3.63 -23.37
N GLY A 84 2.34 4.75 -22.62
CA GLY A 84 1.74 6.01 -23.07
C GLY A 84 0.20 6.05 -23.05
N ARG A 85 -0.44 5.07 -22.42
CA ARG A 85 -1.89 5.00 -22.25
C ARG A 85 -2.26 5.06 -20.78
N ILE A 86 -3.43 5.63 -20.47
CA ILE A 86 -4.01 5.55 -19.13
C ILE A 86 -4.70 4.18 -19.02
N VAL A 87 -4.15 3.31 -18.16
CA VAL A 87 -4.67 1.95 -17.94
C VAL A 87 -5.58 1.88 -16.71
N ALA A 88 -5.46 2.84 -15.79
CA ALA A 88 -6.39 3.00 -14.68
C ALA A 88 -6.55 4.47 -14.29
N ASP A 89 -7.73 4.83 -13.82
CA ASP A 89 -8.10 6.18 -13.38
C ASP A 89 -9.19 6.08 -12.32
N ASP A 90 -8.80 6.10 -11.05
CA ASP A 90 -9.74 6.02 -9.92
C ASP A 90 -9.06 6.43 -8.59
N LYS A 91 -9.80 6.33 -7.48
CA LYS A 91 -9.24 6.44 -6.14
C LYS A 91 -8.40 5.18 -5.82
N PRO A 92 -7.36 5.29 -4.98
CA PRO A 92 -6.56 4.14 -4.56
C PRO A 92 -7.40 2.96 -4.03
N ASP A 93 -8.36 3.25 -3.15
CA ASP A 93 -9.23 2.23 -2.55
C ASP A 93 -10.15 1.57 -3.58
N ASP A 94 -10.75 2.36 -4.48
CA ASP A 94 -11.66 1.87 -5.53
C ASP A 94 -10.90 0.99 -6.56
N LEU A 95 -9.61 1.30 -6.83
CA LEU A 95 -8.75 0.47 -7.67
C LEU A 95 -8.48 -0.88 -7.00
N SER A 96 -8.21 -0.86 -5.69
CA SER A 96 -8.01 -2.08 -4.90
C SER A 96 -9.24 -2.99 -4.97
N GLU A 97 -10.44 -2.45 -4.77
CA GLU A 97 -11.68 -3.23 -4.82
C GLU A 97 -11.97 -3.81 -6.22
N LYS A 98 -11.70 -3.04 -7.30
CA LYS A 98 -11.99 -3.47 -8.68
C LYS A 98 -11.07 -4.57 -9.18
N LEU A 99 -9.81 -4.57 -8.74
CA LEU A 99 -8.77 -5.50 -9.20
C LEU A 99 -8.56 -6.67 -8.24
N GLN A 100 -9.23 -6.67 -7.10
CA GLN A 100 -9.09 -7.73 -6.11
C GLN A 100 -9.82 -9.00 -6.59
N HIS A 101 -9.13 -9.86 -7.33
CA HIS A 101 -9.63 -11.17 -7.78
C HIS A 101 -9.64 -12.22 -6.65
N ALA A 102 -8.91 -11.98 -5.57
CA ALA A 102 -8.89 -12.79 -4.36
C ALA A 102 -8.88 -11.89 -3.12
N GLU A 103 -9.71 -12.21 -2.13
CA GLU A 103 -9.66 -11.57 -0.83
C GLU A 103 -8.44 -12.09 -0.08
N ARG A 104 -7.47 -11.22 0.21
CA ARG A 104 -6.32 -11.56 1.05
C ARG A 104 -6.67 -11.33 2.50
N ILE A 105 -6.47 -12.33 3.34
CA ILE A 105 -6.81 -12.28 4.76
C ILE A 105 -5.56 -12.54 5.59
N GLU A 106 -5.22 -11.59 6.46
CA GLU A 106 -4.22 -11.78 7.50
C GLU A 106 -4.85 -12.50 8.70
N ILE A 107 -4.23 -13.59 9.12
CA ILE A 107 -4.73 -14.42 10.20
C ILE A 107 -3.61 -14.65 11.22
N SER A 108 -3.91 -14.47 12.49
CA SER A 108 -3.02 -14.84 13.59
C SER A 108 -3.65 -15.94 14.44
N VAL A 109 -2.94 -17.06 14.57
CA VAL A 109 -3.45 -18.28 15.24
C VAL A 109 -2.50 -18.72 16.33
N ARG A 110 -3.06 -19.19 17.45
CA ARG A 110 -2.33 -19.82 18.53
C ARG A 110 -2.46 -21.33 18.46
N GLY A 111 -1.33 -22.03 18.71
CA GLY A 111 -1.32 -23.50 18.82
C GLY A 111 -1.39 -24.24 17.49
N ALA A 112 -1.24 -23.54 16.36
CA ALA A 112 -1.17 -24.16 15.04
C ALA A 112 0.29 -24.25 14.55
N GLU A 113 0.71 -25.43 14.13
CA GLU A 113 1.93 -25.57 13.33
C GLU A 113 1.67 -25.19 11.86
N ALA A 114 2.64 -24.52 11.22
CA ALA A 114 2.45 -23.99 9.89
C ALA A 114 1.98 -25.05 8.84
N PRO A 115 2.55 -26.27 8.76
CA PRO A 115 2.08 -27.24 7.81
C PRO A 115 0.64 -27.68 8.06
N ALA A 116 0.25 -27.85 9.32
CA ALA A 116 -1.10 -28.27 9.71
C ALA A 116 -2.13 -27.20 9.34
N PHE A 117 -1.82 -25.93 9.66
CA PHE A 117 -2.67 -24.80 9.29
C PHE A 117 -2.86 -24.67 7.78
N ILE A 118 -1.76 -24.68 7.02
CA ILE A 118 -1.80 -24.53 5.57
C ILE A 118 -2.64 -25.65 4.92
N ASN A 119 -2.48 -26.89 5.36
CA ASN A 119 -3.28 -28.00 4.84
C ASN A 119 -4.77 -27.84 5.18
N ALA A 120 -5.11 -27.50 6.42
CA ALA A 120 -6.50 -27.27 6.80
C ALA A 120 -7.16 -26.11 6.03
N MET A 121 -6.42 -25.07 5.70
CA MET A 121 -6.93 -23.95 4.88
C MET A 121 -7.16 -24.37 3.43
N ARG A 122 -6.26 -25.19 2.85
CA ARG A 122 -6.40 -25.69 1.49
C ARG A 122 -7.58 -26.63 1.27
N ASP A 123 -8.08 -27.24 2.34
CA ASP A 123 -9.28 -28.09 2.29
C ASP A 123 -10.58 -27.28 2.18
N ILE A 124 -10.53 -25.95 2.38
CA ILE A 124 -11.67 -25.05 2.21
C ILE A 124 -11.80 -24.69 0.73
N SER A 125 -12.98 -24.92 0.15
CA SER A 125 -13.23 -24.76 -1.30
C SER A 125 -13.00 -23.34 -1.84
N ASP A 126 -13.20 -22.33 -0.99
CA ASP A 126 -13.05 -20.92 -1.36
C ASP A 126 -11.64 -20.37 -1.10
N VAL A 127 -10.76 -21.14 -0.48
CA VAL A 127 -9.36 -20.79 -0.31
C VAL A 127 -8.56 -21.12 -1.57
N VAL A 128 -7.84 -20.14 -2.09
CA VAL A 128 -6.97 -20.27 -3.28
C VAL A 128 -5.55 -20.64 -2.88
N ASP A 129 -5.00 -19.96 -1.83
CA ASP A 129 -3.68 -20.24 -1.28
C ASP A 129 -3.61 -19.90 0.22
N ALA A 130 -2.70 -20.57 0.91
CA ALA A 130 -2.40 -20.27 2.31
C ALA A 130 -0.88 -20.41 2.55
N ARG A 131 -0.29 -19.45 3.27
CA ARG A 131 1.14 -19.39 3.55
C ARG A 131 1.45 -18.70 4.87
N SER A 132 2.61 -19.00 5.46
CA SER A 132 3.10 -18.27 6.63
C SER A 132 3.47 -16.84 6.25
N ASP A 133 3.07 -15.86 7.04
CA ASP A 133 3.50 -14.48 6.84
C ASP A 133 4.92 -14.28 7.38
N GLN A 134 5.86 -14.04 6.45
CA GLN A 134 7.26 -13.78 6.79
C GLN A 134 7.53 -12.28 7.08
N ARG A 135 6.57 -11.39 6.83
CA ARG A 135 6.71 -9.93 7.02
C ARG A 135 6.61 -9.52 8.48
N VAL A 136 6.04 -10.37 9.32
CA VAL A 136 5.99 -10.13 10.77
C VAL A 136 7.40 -10.19 11.33
N SER A 137 7.90 -9.05 11.78
CA SER A 137 9.27 -8.91 12.28
C SER A 137 9.51 -9.83 13.48
N ILE A 138 10.77 -10.31 13.64
CA ILE A 138 11.23 -11.13 14.77
C ILE A 138 10.87 -10.44 16.10
N VAL A 139 10.84 -9.11 16.16
CA VAL A 139 10.50 -8.32 17.34
C VAL A 139 9.02 -8.46 17.72
N GLN A 140 8.11 -8.46 16.76
CA GLN A 140 6.67 -8.68 17.01
C GLN A 140 6.37 -10.13 17.38
N ARG A 141 7.17 -11.10 16.90
CA ARG A 141 7.12 -12.51 17.34
C ARG A 141 7.58 -12.69 18.79
N ALA A 142 8.58 -11.95 19.23
CA ALA A 142 9.13 -12.06 20.57
C ALA A 142 8.19 -11.52 21.67
N GLU A 143 7.33 -10.56 21.35
CA GLU A 143 6.34 -10.01 22.28
C GLU A 143 5.05 -10.86 22.39
N ARG A 144 4.84 -11.83 21.46
CA ARG A 144 3.67 -12.72 21.40
C ARG A 144 4.12 -14.16 21.15
N GLU A 145 4.75 -14.76 22.13
CA GLU A 145 5.43 -16.07 22.04
C GLU A 145 4.59 -17.25 21.51
N ASP A 146 3.27 -17.12 21.45
CA ASP A 146 2.38 -18.25 21.11
C ASP A 146 1.61 -18.09 19.79
N PHE A 147 1.86 -17.06 18.96
CA PHE A 147 1.06 -16.81 17.76
C PHE A 147 1.86 -16.96 16.48
N SER A 148 1.25 -17.66 15.51
CA SER A 148 1.77 -17.80 14.15
C SER A 148 0.94 -16.95 13.18
N PRO A 149 1.57 -16.01 12.43
CA PRO A 149 0.90 -15.22 11.42
C PRO A 149 0.84 -15.97 10.08
N PHE A 150 -0.31 -15.89 9.42
CA PHE A 150 -0.57 -16.50 8.13
C PHE A 150 -1.27 -15.50 7.20
N ILE A 151 -1.07 -15.68 5.90
CA ILE A 151 -1.84 -15.04 4.83
C ILE A 151 -2.63 -16.13 4.13
N VAL A 152 -3.92 -15.90 3.97
CA VAL A 152 -4.83 -16.75 3.21
C VAL A 152 -5.42 -15.91 2.07
N ASP A 153 -5.25 -16.36 0.85
CA ASP A 153 -5.89 -15.80 -0.32
C ASP A 153 -7.16 -16.63 -0.61
N ALA A 154 -8.33 -16.01 -0.54
CA ALA A 154 -9.64 -16.64 -0.74
C ALA A 154 -10.41 -15.95 -1.87
N ARG A 155 -11.36 -16.65 -2.47
CA ARG A 155 -12.28 -16.02 -3.43
C ARG A 155 -13.12 -14.97 -2.70
N PRO A 156 -13.43 -13.82 -3.34
CA PRO A 156 -14.22 -12.77 -2.72
C PRO A 156 -15.62 -13.31 -2.35
N ASN A 157 -15.80 -13.71 -1.11
CA ASN A 157 -17.05 -14.24 -0.61
C ASN A 157 -17.10 -14.08 0.91
N VAL A 158 -18.15 -13.47 1.44
CA VAL A 158 -18.39 -13.31 2.88
C VAL A 158 -18.30 -14.64 3.64
N GLN A 159 -18.65 -15.75 2.98
CA GLN A 159 -18.62 -17.09 3.59
C GLN A 159 -17.19 -17.63 3.77
N ALA A 160 -16.19 -17.15 3.02
CA ALA A 160 -14.81 -17.63 3.13
C ALA A 160 -14.22 -17.31 4.52
N SER A 161 -14.37 -16.10 5.00
CA SER A 161 -13.91 -15.69 6.33
C SER A 161 -14.60 -16.47 7.45
N GLU A 162 -15.90 -16.77 7.32
CA GLU A 162 -16.63 -17.60 8.28
C GLU A 162 -16.14 -19.04 8.29
N GLN A 163 -15.91 -19.65 7.11
CA GLN A 163 -15.41 -21.01 6.99
C GLN A 163 -13.98 -21.13 7.56
N ILE A 164 -13.12 -20.16 7.27
CA ILE A 164 -11.76 -20.06 7.81
C ILE A 164 -11.81 -20.03 9.33
N ALA A 165 -12.59 -19.11 9.92
CA ALA A 165 -12.73 -18.97 11.36
C ALA A 165 -13.27 -20.27 12.01
N LYS A 166 -14.27 -20.90 11.40
CA LYS A 166 -14.83 -22.17 11.85
C LYS A 166 -13.79 -23.28 11.83
N THR A 167 -13.04 -23.43 10.74
CA THR A 167 -11.99 -24.45 10.62
C THR A 167 -10.90 -24.28 11.65
N ILE A 168 -10.50 -23.03 11.99
CA ILE A 168 -9.53 -22.72 13.04
C ILE A 168 -10.03 -23.23 14.41
N ILE A 169 -11.29 -22.94 14.74
CA ILE A 169 -11.89 -23.32 16.01
C ILE A 169 -12.09 -24.85 16.08
N GLU A 170 -12.53 -25.51 15.02
CA GLU A 170 -12.73 -26.96 14.95
C GLU A 170 -11.43 -27.74 15.11
N ASN A 171 -10.29 -27.18 14.69
CA ASN A 171 -8.97 -27.78 14.91
C ASN A 171 -8.41 -27.47 16.30
N GLY A 172 -9.15 -26.79 17.18
CA GLY A 172 -8.72 -26.46 18.54
C GLY A 172 -7.69 -25.35 18.62
N TRP A 173 -7.50 -24.60 17.55
CA TRP A 173 -6.58 -23.46 17.51
C TRP A 173 -7.26 -22.18 18.02
N GLY A 174 -6.45 -21.30 18.60
CA GLY A 174 -6.93 -20.00 19.08
C GLY A 174 -6.81 -18.94 17.98
N LEU A 175 -7.95 -18.41 17.49
CA LEU A 175 -7.97 -17.27 16.56
C LEU A 175 -7.79 -15.97 17.35
N THR A 176 -6.84 -15.11 16.92
CA THR A 176 -6.59 -13.81 17.56
C THR A 176 -6.73 -12.64 16.61
N ASN A 177 -6.50 -12.85 15.33
CA ASN A 177 -6.72 -11.86 14.28
C ASN A 177 -7.23 -12.54 13.02
N LEU A 178 -8.20 -11.91 12.36
CA LEU A 178 -8.67 -12.23 11.02
C LEU A 178 -9.08 -10.90 10.39
N THR A 179 -8.23 -10.38 9.51
CA THR A 179 -8.39 -9.04 8.93
C THR A 179 -8.19 -9.12 7.41
N PRO A 180 -9.18 -8.75 6.61
CA PRO A 180 -9.00 -8.57 5.19
C PRO A 180 -7.94 -7.49 4.91
N LEU A 181 -7.03 -7.77 3.99
CA LEU A 181 -6.02 -6.84 3.53
C LEU A 181 -6.38 -6.34 2.14
N PRO A 182 -6.53 -5.04 1.93
CA PRO A 182 -6.69 -4.49 0.59
C PRO A 182 -5.40 -4.71 -0.23
N MET A 183 -5.53 -4.78 -1.55
CA MET A 183 -4.37 -4.75 -2.44
C MET A 183 -3.64 -3.41 -2.29
N THR A 184 -2.32 -3.47 -2.28
CA THR A 184 -1.48 -2.27 -2.32
C THR A 184 -1.44 -1.69 -3.74
N LEU A 185 -1.14 -0.39 -3.88
CA LEU A 185 -0.97 0.20 -5.22
C LEU A 185 0.18 -0.46 -6.01
N GLU A 186 1.19 -1.02 -5.34
CA GLU A 186 2.26 -1.78 -5.98
C GLU A 186 1.72 -3.05 -6.65
N GLU A 187 0.87 -3.79 -5.95
CA GLU A 187 0.25 -5.01 -6.48
C GLU A 187 -0.69 -4.68 -7.63
N ILE A 188 -1.49 -3.63 -7.49
CA ILE A 188 -2.36 -3.10 -8.55
C ILE A 188 -1.56 -2.69 -9.79
N PHE A 189 -0.46 -1.96 -9.59
CA PHE A 189 0.39 -1.53 -10.69
C PHE A 189 1.01 -2.72 -11.44
N LEU A 190 1.52 -3.71 -10.70
CA LEU A 190 2.08 -4.92 -11.28
C LEU A 190 1.03 -5.69 -12.09
N GLU A 191 -0.18 -5.85 -11.58
CA GLU A 191 -1.26 -6.54 -12.26
C GLU A 191 -1.64 -5.85 -13.58
N LEU A 192 -1.91 -4.55 -13.52
CA LEU A 192 -2.27 -3.74 -14.71
C LEU A 192 -1.18 -3.70 -15.78
N THR A 193 0.10 -3.74 -15.37
CA THR A 193 1.22 -3.70 -16.33
C THR A 193 1.63 -5.06 -16.84
N THR A 194 1.23 -6.15 -16.18
CA THR A 194 1.58 -7.53 -16.55
C THR A 194 0.52 -8.16 -17.44
N GLU A 195 -0.76 -7.92 -17.20
CA GLU A 195 -1.86 -8.45 -18.02
C GLU A 195 -1.84 -7.94 -19.45
N GLU A 196 -1.44 -6.69 -19.71
CA GLU A 196 -1.30 -6.15 -21.07
C GLU A 196 -0.19 -6.86 -21.88
N ASN A 197 0.86 -7.37 -21.23
CA ASN A 197 1.94 -8.11 -21.90
C ASN A 197 1.56 -9.57 -22.27
N LEU A 198 0.41 -10.08 -21.81
CA LEU A 198 -0.08 -11.42 -22.13
C LEU A 198 -1.16 -11.42 -23.23
N GLY A 199 -1.56 -10.24 -23.70
CA GLY A 199 -2.64 -10.05 -24.70
C GLY A 199 -2.17 -9.73 -26.12
N GLU A 200 -0.87 -9.84 -26.46
CA GLU A 200 -0.34 -9.77 -27.84
C GLU A 200 -0.02 -11.15 -28.43
#